data_5b3bc407e40b908d6c1a9d48cddacbf2
#
_entry.id   5b3bc407e40b908d6c1a9d48cddacbf2
#
_cell.length_a   1.000
_cell.length_b   1.000
_cell.length_c   1.000
_cell.angle_alpha   90.00
_cell.angle_beta   90.00
_cell.angle_gamma   90.00
#
_symmetry.space_group_name_H-M   'P 1'
#
loop_
_entity.id
_entity.type
_entity.pdbx_description
1 polymer ?
#
loop_
_entity_poly.entity_id
_entity_poly.type
_entity_poly.pdbx_seq_one_letter_code
_entity_poly.pdbx_strand_id
1 'polypeptide(L)'
;STADAGSFLTDQMGEKDLEGFTLRILSTTENKDGGFAFGTSQFIPDENEPGVVSDAIMERNNLIEQTFNCKIDVQFTAAYEAFVQKVTNDYIAGDIDYDVIASGISSNGLSALAASGYLEDLNAIENSYLRLDQPWWDQQAVNGLSIDNKLFFINGDLLLTDDERTCMLFFNRDLIEENQLEDPYALVEAGTWTVDKLYEMARAAAVDGGDGKMDVEGGEDTWGLIGAAFDTYKMVLGCNAPMISKDENDMPVITMLDEHNVAAFNKVYDMMSDKDHVAYLENYYRWDDWTNGEKFYNQFYEGRALFYANLIGSLNKQSMQNSSVRFGVLPLPKYEESQSGYACTIDPYAFTCIALPKTGAGNLDKVTFMLEAMAYYNSEKVVDLYYETTLKLKRLNADDNKAEEMLDIIFSNRIIDLANIYNWENCIQYYNQLLVNNSGVVSFLEARKDALQNAIDQTVELFRKLQ
;
A
#
# COMPACT_ATOMS: atom_id res chain seq x y z
N SER A 1 -15.19 31.53 11.80
CA SER A 1 -15.03 32.64 10.83
C SER A 1 -13.79 32.42 9.99
N THR A 2 -13.74 32.87 8.76
CA THR A 2 -12.58 32.69 7.84
C THR A 2 -11.28 33.29 8.38
N ALA A 3 -11.35 34.26 9.30
CA ALA A 3 -10.17 34.83 9.97
C ALA A 3 -9.53 33.86 10.99
N ASP A 4 -10.32 32.99 11.61
CA ASP A 4 -9.84 31.99 12.58
C ASP A 4 -9.19 30.78 11.87
N ALA A 5 -9.66 30.46 10.68
CA ALA A 5 -9.14 29.35 9.87
C ALA A 5 -7.79 29.70 9.20
N GLY A 6 -7.57 30.98 8.83
CA GLY A 6 -6.28 31.44 8.26
C GLY A 6 -5.16 31.44 9.32
N SER A 7 -5.47 31.77 10.58
CA SER A 7 -4.47 31.74 11.65
C SER A 7 -3.95 30.34 11.96
N PHE A 8 -4.78 29.31 11.79
CA PHE A 8 -4.39 27.91 11.96
C PHE A 8 -3.20 27.51 11.05
N LEU A 9 -3.23 27.90 9.77
CA LEU A 9 -2.12 27.63 8.86
C LEU A 9 -0.89 28.50 9.15
N THR A 10 -1.11 29.82 9.39
CA THR A 10 0.00 30.73 9.64
C THR A 10 0.70 30.48 10.97
N ASP A 11 0.00 30.00 11.99
CA ASP A 11 0.58 29.61 13.27
C ASP A 11 1.58 28.46 13.12
N GLN A 12 1.33 27.53 12.19
CA GLN A 12 2.19 26.39 11.91
C GLN A 12 3.26 26.68 10.86
N MET A 13 2.86 27.37 9.77
CA MET A 13 3.70 27.57 8.59
C MET A 13 4.45 28.93 8.59
N GLY A 14 4.02 29.87 9.43
CA GLY A 14 4.43 31.27 9.35
C GLY A 14 3.69 32.05 8.26
N GLU A 15 3.80 33.38 8.33
CA GLU A 15 3.27 34.27 7.28
C GLU A 15 4.17 34.17 6.05
N LYS A 16 3.58 33.89 4.88
CA LYS A 16 4.27 33.85 3.59
C LYS A 16 3.31 34.29 2.47
N ASP A 17 3.79 35.15 1.58
CA ASP A 17 3.12 35.47 0.32
C ASP A 17 3.85 34.75 -0.81
N LEU A 18 3.17 33.85 -1.50
CA LEU A 18 3.72 33.10 -2.63
C LEU A 18 3.57 33.84 -3.97
N GLU A 19 3.11 35.12 -3.95
CA GLU A 19 3.11 36.04 -5.11
C GLU A 19 2.32 35.51 -6.31
N GLY A 20 1.23 34.80 -6.04
CA GLY A 20 0.39 34.19 -7.08
C GLY A 20 0.99 32.91 -7.70
N PHE A 21 1.94 32.27 -7.05
CA PHE A 21 2.52 31.01 -7.52
C PHE A 21 1.43 29.94 -7.72
N THR A 22 1.52 29.21 -8.81
CA THR A 22 0.63 28.07 -9.09
C THR A 22 1.41 26.77 -8.90
N LEU A 23 1.02 25.95 -7.92
CA LEU A 23 1.49 24.59 -7.75
C LEU A 23 0.79 23.71 -8.77
N ARG A 24 1.54 23.14 -9.69
CA ARG A 24 1.03 22.26 -10.75
C ARG A 24 1.37 20.81 -10.41
N ILE A 25 0.34 19.98 -10.26
CA ILE A 25 0.46 18.59 -9.88
C ILE A 25 0.02 17.73 -11.07
N LEU A 26 0.88 16.80 -11.51
CA LEU A 26 0.50 15.74 -12.43
C LEU A 26 0.19 14.48 -11.63
N SER A 27 -1.06 14.04 -11.67
CA SER A 27 -1.51 12.81 -11.01
C SER A 27 -2.05 11.80 -12.02
N THR A 28 -2.31 10.59 -11.55
CA THR A 28 -2.91 9.56 -12.39
C THR A 28 -4.43 9.58 -12.27
N THR A 29 -5.12 9.28 -13.38
CA THR A 29 -6.56 9.05 -13.34
C THR A 29 -6.89 7.79 -12.58
N GLU A 30 -8.08 7.75 -11.97
CA GLU A 30 -8.62 6.53 -11.39
C GLU A 30 -8.72 5.43 -12.45
N ASN A 31 -8.20 4.25 -12.13
CA ASN A 31 -8.45 3.08 -12.93
C ASN A 31 -9.76 2.43 -12.47
N LYS A 32 -10.90 2.84 -13.04
CA LYS A 32 -12.23 2.32 -12.68
C LYS A 32 -12.42 0.86 -13.08
N ASP A 33 -11.62 0.34 -14.01
CA ASP A 33 -11.74 -1.02 -14.52
C ASP A 33 -11.19 -2.08 -13.55
N GLY A 34 -10.34 -1.70 -12.59
CA GLY A 34 -9.73 -2.62 -11.61
C GLY A 34 -10.28 -2.51 -10.18
N GLY A 35 -11.25 -1.64 -9.92
CA GLY A 35 -11.83 -1.46 -8.57
C GLY A 35 -10.91 -0.79 -7.55
N PHE A 36 -9.77 -0.26 -7.98
CA PHE A 36 -8.84 0.52 -7.18
C PHE A 36 -8.72 1.93 -7.76
N ALA A 37 -9.17 2.93 -7.01
CA ALA A 37 -8.98 4.32 -7.37
C ALA A 37 -7.52 4.72 -7.18
N PHE A 38 -6.91 5.33 -8.19
CA PHE A 38 -5.59 5.93 -8.07
C PHE A 38 -5.76 7.44 -7.93
N GLY A 39 -5.60 7.94 -6.72
CA GLY A 39 -5.15 9.27 -6.41
C GLY A 39 -5.83 10.55 -6.93
N THR A 40 -6.96 10.49 -7.61
CA THR A 40 -7.58 11.72 -8.15
C THR A 40 -8.20 12.59 -7.07
N SER A 41 -8.96 12.01 -6.17
CA SER A 41 -9.76 12.71 -5.16
C SER A 41 -8.93 13.33 -4.02
N GLN A 42 -7.61 13.14 -4.01
CA GLN A 42 -6.75 13.58 -2.90
C GLN A 42 -6.29 15.02 -3.04
N PHE A 43 -6.19 15.52 -4.28
CA PHE A 43 -5.70 16.87 -4.54
C PHE A 43 -6.83 17.85 -4.85
N ILE A 44 -7.92 17.37 -5.45
CA ILE A 44 -9.12 18.16 -5.77
C ILE A 44 -10.38 17.41 -5.31
N PRO A 45 -11.49 18.14 -5.05
CA PRO A 45 -12.77 17.52 -4.75
C PRO A 45 -13.21 16.55 -5.86
N ASP A 46 -13.73 15.38 -5.48
CA ASP A 46 -14.34 14.48 -6.46
C ASP A 46 -15.79 14.91 -6.74
N GLU A 47 -16.06 15.38 -7.96
CA GLU A 47 -17.39 15.81 -8.38
C GLU A 47 -18.37 14.63 -8.50
N ASN A 48 -17.86 13.40 -8.65
CA ASN A 48 -18.67 12.18 -8.76
C ASN A 48 -18.99 11.54 -7.40
N GLU A 49 -18.18 11.83 -6.39
CA GLU A 49 -18.35 11.35 -5.01
C GLU A 49 -18.41 12.54 -4.03
N PRO A 50 -19.48 13.36 -4.10
CA PRO A 50 -19.63 14.48 -3.16
C PRO A 50 -19.82 13.94 -1.74
N GLY A 51 -19.16 14.57 -0.78
CA GLY A 51 -19.23 14.18 0.62
C GLY A 51 -18.30 14.99 1.50
N VAL A 52 -18.31 14.70 2.80
CA VAL A 52 -17.57 15.48 3.79
C VAL A 52 -16.06 15.54 3.54
N VAL A 53 -15.48 14.48 3.00
CA VAL A 53 -14.05 14.42 2.64
C VAL A 53 -13.78 15.32 1.43
N SER A 54 -14.60 15.24 0.38
CA SER A 54 -14.50 16.10 -0.81
C SER A 54 -14.66 17.56 -0.44
N ASP A 55 -15.62 17.89 0.45
CA ASP A 55 -15.82 19.26 0.96
C ASP A 55 -14.61 19.76 1.77
N ALA A 56 -14.00 18.89 2.58
CA ALA A 56 -12.81 19.24 3.38
C ALA A 56 -11.58 19.48 2.49
N ILE A 57 -11.42 18.73 1.40
CA ILE A 57 -10.36 18.94 0.41
C ILE A 57 -10.56 20.28 -0.32
N MET A 58 -11.81 20.61 -0.67
CA MET A 58 -12.15 21.92 -1.26
C MET A 58 -11.83 23.06 -0.28
N GLU A 59 -12.19 22.91 0.99
CA GLU A 59 -11.89 23.91 2.03
C GLU A 59 -10.38 24.09 2.21
N ARG A 60 -9.61 22.99 2.26
CA ARG A 60 -8.13 23.00 2.30
C ARG A 60 -7.56 23.86 1.18
N ASN A 61 -7.94 23.55 -0.07
CA ASN A 61 -7.38 24.24 -1.23
C ASN A 61 -7.72 25.73 -1.19
N ASN A 62 -8.98 26.07 -0.94
CA ASN A 62 -9.42 27.46 -0.83
C ASN A 62 -8.68 28.22 0.27
N LEU A 63 -8.49 27.60 1.44
CA LEU A 63 -7.81 28.24 2.57
C LEU A 63 -6.33 28.48 2.28
N ILE A 64 -5.62 27.49 1.73
CA ILE A 64 -4.20 27.60 1.35
C ILE A 64 -4.03 28.71 0.28
N GLU A 65 -4.85 28.68 -0.76
CA GLU A 65 -4.80 29.66 -1.84
C GLU A 65 -5.03 31.11 -1.35
N GLN A 66 -5.99 31.30 -0.46
CA GLN A 66 -6.30 32.62 0.10
C GLN A 66 -5.25 33.08 1.11
N THR A 67 -4.77 32.18 1.98
CA THR A 67 -3.82 32.52 3.05
C THR A 67 -2.45 32.88 2.49
N PHE A 68 -1.97 32.15 1.50
CA PHE A 68 -0.60 32.28 1.00
C PHE A 68 -0.51 32.91 -0.41
N ASN A 69 -1.61 33.42 -0.95
CA ASN A 69 -1.66 34.03 -2.28
C ASN A 69 -1.06 33.10 -3.35
N CYS A 70 -1.68 31.95 -3.55
CA CYS A 70 -1.22 30.93 -4.50
C CYS A 70 -2.41 30.23 -5.18
N LYS A 71 -2.12 29.28 -6.08
CA LYS A 71 -3.09 28.42 -6.75
C LYS A 71 -2.64 26.98 -6.75
N ILE A 72 -3.61 26.06 -6.78
CA ILE A 72 -3.40 24.61 -6.95
C ILE A 72 -4.05 24.21 -8.27
N ASP A 73 -3.25 23.67 -9.19
CA ASP A 73 -3.69 23.16 -10.48
C ASP A 73 -3.31 21.69 -10.61
N VAL A 74 -4.25 20.84 -10.99
CA VAL A 74 -4.05 19.39 -11.06
C VAL A 74 -4.37 18.87 -12.46
N GLN A 75 -3.40 18.22 -13.06
CA GLN A 75 -3.51 17.56 -14.35
C GLN A 75 -3.53 16.05 -14.15
N PHE A 76 -4.20 15.33 -15.03
CA PHE A 76 -4.31 13.88 -14.95
C PHE A 76 -3.82 13.19 -16.21
N THR A 77 -3.19 12.03 -16.03
CA THR A 77 -2.78 11.12 -17.10
C THR A 77 -3.06 9.67 -16.72
N ALA A 78 -2.97 8.76 -17.70
CA ALA A 78 -3.10 7.34 -17.42
C ALA A 78 -1.99 6.85 -16.50
N ALA A 79 -2.30 5.81 -15.71
CA ALA A 79 -1.39 5.23 -14.72
C ALA A 79 -0.32 4.31 -15.34
N TYR A 80 0.60 3.82 -14.52
CA TYR A 80 1.65 2.84 -14.82
C TYR A 80 2.60 3.29 -15.94
N GLU A 81 2.88 2.44 -16.92
CA GLU A 81 3.82 2.70 -18.00
C GLU A 81 3.52 3.98 -18.78
N ALA A 82 2.25 4.32 -18.96
CA ALA A 82 1.84 5.54 -19.64
C ALA A 82 2.26 6.80 -18.85
N PHE A 83 2.16 6.76 -17.52
CA PHE A 83 2.61 7.82 -16.64
C PHE A 83 4.14 7.98 -16.72
N VAL A 84 4.88 6.88 -16.55
CA VAL A 84 6.35 6.89 -16.64
C VAL A 84 6.82 7.39 -17.99
N GLN A 85 6.18 6.93 -19.07
CA GLN A 85 6.52 7.37 -20.42
C GLN A 85 6.27 8.87 -20.63
N LYS A 86 5.14 9.40 -20.13
CA LYS A 86 4.84 10.83 -20.21
C LYS A 86 5.94 11.65 -19.49
N VAL A 87 6.19 11.35 -18.22
CA VAL A 87 7.20 12.11 -17.42
C VAL A 87 8.59 11.99 -18.05
N THR A 88 8.96 10.80 -18.54
CA THR A 88 10.25 10.59 -19.24
C THR A 88 10.36 11.44 -20.50
N ASN A 89 9.31 11.45 -21.33
CA ASN A 89 9.32 12.22 -22.58
C ASN A 89 9.40 13.72 -22.29
N ASP A 90 8.62 14.22 -21.34
CA ASP A 90 8.59 15.63 -20.95
C ASP A 90 9.96 16.06 -20.38
N TYR A 91 10.59 15.19 -19.54
CA TYR A 91 11.92 15.45 -19.01
C TYR A 91 13.00 15.54 -20.12
N ILE A 92 13.00 14.60 -21.05
CA ILE A 92 13.96 14.56 -22.16
C ILE A 92 13.76 15.76 -23.10
N ALA A 93 12.52 16.16 -23.32
CA ALA A 93 12.19 17.33 -24.16
C ALA A 93 12.47 18.67 -23.46
N GLY A 94 12.61 18.68 -22.12
CA GLY A 94 12.68 19.90 -21.33
C GLY A 94 11.37 20.66 -21.23
N ASP A 95 10.26 19.96 -21.40
CA ASP A 95 8.88 20.52 -21.48
C ASP A 95 8.04 20.18 -20.23
N ILE A 96 8.69 19.94 -19.07
CA ILE A 96 7.97 19.68 -17.82
C ILE A 96 7.23 20.95 -17.40
N ASP A 97 5.90 20.89 -17.38
CA ASP A 97 5.00 21.98 -16.99
C ASP A 97 4.27 21.74 -15.66
N TYR A 98 4.75 20.82 -14.87
CA TYR A 98 4.27 20.46 -13.53
C TYR A 98 5.42 20.45 -12.51
N ASP A 99 5.10 20.76 -11.25
CA ASP A 99 6.06 20.91 -10.15
C ASP A 99 6.11 19.66 -9.26
N VAL A 100 5.00 18.91 -9.21
CA VAL A 100 4.82 17.70 -8.41
C VAL A 100 4.22 16.61 -9.27
N ILE A 101 4.65 15.38 -9.05
CA ILE A 101 4.03 14.19 -9.65
C ILE A 101 3.53 13.26 -8.54
N ALA A 102 2.38 12.61 -8.77
CA ALA A 102 1.79 11.65 -7.83
C ALA A 102 1.36 10.38 -8.57
N SER A 103 1.90 9.25 -8.16
CA SER A 103 1.64 7.94 -8.78
C SER A 103 1.99 6.79 -7.83
N GLY A 104 1.65 5.56 -8.23
CA GLY A 104 2.14 4.35 -7.57
C GLY A 104 3.66 4.25 -7.58
N ILE A 105 4.23 3.61 -6.57
CA ILE A 105 5.68 3.57 -6.36
C ILE A 105 6.40 2.39 -7.03
N SER A 106 5.68 1.42 -7.57
CA SER A 106 6.26 0.22 -8.19
C SER A 106 7.24 0.51 -9.34
N SER A 107 7.88 -0.54 -9.83
CA SER A 107 8.84 -0.48 -10.96
C SER A 107 8.27 0.06 -12.28
N ASN A 108 6.95 0.20 -12.40
CA ASN A 108 6.27 0.89 -13.50
C ASN A 108 5.62 2.21 -13.03
N GLY A 109 6.15 2.83 -12.00
CA GLY A 109 5.74 4.09 -11.39
C GLY A 109 6.93 4.95 -10.97
N LEU A 110 6.86 5.53 -9.76
CA LEU A 110 7.86 6.50 -9.29
C LEU A 110 9.27 5.89 -9.12
N SER A 111 9.40 4.61 -8.73
CA SER A 111 10.72 4.00 -8.58
C SER A 111 11.48 3.89 -9.92
N ALA A 112 10.77 3.72 -11.04
CA ALA A 112 11.39 3.75 -12.36
C ALA A 112 11.94 5.13 -12.71
N LEU A 113 11.23 6.20 -12.35
CA LEU A 113 11.67 7.59 -12.56
C LEU A 113 12.86 7.94 -11.66
N ALA A 114 12.84 7.49 -10.39
CA ALA A 114 13.98 7.63 -9.48
C ALA A 114 15.22 6.89 -10.02
N ALA A 115 15.04 5.64 -10.44
CA ALA A 115 16.11 4.85 -11.05
C ALA A 115 16.62 5.40 -12.39
N SER A 116 15.91 6.33 -13.01
CA SER A 116 16.33 7.07 -14.20
C SER A 116 17.00 8.42 -13.87
N GLY A 117 16.99 8.83 -12.59
CA GLY A 117 17.59 10.09 -12.15
C GLY A 117 16.78 11.34 -12.46
N TYR A 118 15.48 11.21 -12.69
CA TYR A 118 14.60 12.32 -13.10
C TYR A 118 13.96 13.05 -11.92
N LEU A 119 14.13 12.56 -10.69
CA LEU A 119 13.52 13.10 -9.48
C LEU A 119 14.53 13.83 -8.60
N GLU A 120 14.07 14.86 -7.89
CA GLU A 120 14.83 15.54 -6.85
C GLU A 120 14.99 14.63 -5.63
N ASP A 121 16.16 14.69 -4.99
CA ASP A 121 16.40 14.08 -3.69
C ASP A 121 15.78 14.98 -2.61
N LEU A 122 14.68 14.55 -1.99
CA LEU A 122 13.92 15.34 -1.02
C LEU A 122 14.77 15.71 0.22
N ASN A 123 15.78 14.91 0.55
CA ASN A 123 16.70 15.18 1.65
C ASN A 123 17.76 16.23 1.29
N ALA A 124 17.98 16.52 0.02
CA ALA A 124 19.00 17.43 -0.46
C ALA A 124 18.47 18.79 -0.96
N ILE A 125 17.15 19.02 -0.92
CA ILE A 125 16.56 20.28 -1.38
C ILE A 125 16.97 21.43 -0.45
N GLU A 126 17.72 22.38 -1.00
CA GLU A 126 18.07 23.59 -0.27
C GLU A 126 16.83 24.45 0.02
N ASN A 127 16.72 24.97 1.25
CA ASN A 127 15.59 25.76 1.71
C ASN A 127 14.23 25.04 1.62
N SER A 128 14.22 23.71 1.72
CA SER A 128 13.01 22.92 1.79
C SER A 128 12.17 23.29 3.02
N TYR A 129 10.85 23.33 2.83
CA TYR A 129 9.88 23.44 3.92
C TYR A 129 9.33 22.10 4.36
N LEU A 130 9.69 21.00 3.68
CA LEU A 130 9.28 19.64 4.10
C LEU A 130 9.93 19.32 5.44
N ARG A 131 9.11 19.04 6.43
CA ARG A 131 9.51 18.60 7.77
C ARG A 131 9.24 17.09 7.87
N LEU A 132 10.09 16.30 7.20
CA LEU A 132 9.89 14.86 7.05
C LEU A 132 9.91 14.07 8.35
N ASP A 133 10.30 14.69 9.48
CA ASP A 133 10.25 14.17 10.84
C ASP A 133 8.89 14.39 11.53
N GLN A 134 7.96 15.06 10.87
CA GLN A 134 6.64 15.33 11.44
C GLN A 134 5.64 14.19 11.19
N PRO A 135 4.64 14.01 12.08
CA PRO A 135 3.72 12.87 12.02
C PRO A 135 2.82 12.83 10.78
N TRP A 136 2.61 13.92 10.09
CA TRP A 136 1.85 13.94 8.83
C TRP A 136 2.60 13.42 7.60
N TRP A 137 3.88 13.09 7.76
CA TRP A 137 4.62 12.28 6.79
C TRP A 137 4.74 10.85 7.31
N ASP A 138 4.44 9.86 6.47
CA ASP A 138 4.55 8.46 6.87
C ASP A 138 6.00 8.12 7.24
N GLN A 139 6.26 7.93 8.53
CA GLN A 139 7.60 7.66 9.06
C GLN A 139 8.15 6.31 8.59
N GLN A 140 7.29 5.35 8.26
CA GLN A 140 7.70 4.08 7.66
C GLN A 140 8.17 4.31 6.22
N ALA A 141 7.47 5.18 5.47
CA ALA A 141 7.88 5.57 4.13
C ALA A 141 9.18 6.40 4.15
N VAL A 142 9.29 7.39 5.04
CA VAL A 142 10.52 8.21 5.18
C VAL A 142 11.76 7.33 5.39
N ASN A 143 11.65 6.36 6.30
CA ASN A 143 12.77 5.48 6.65
C ASN A 143 12.92 4.30 5.69
N GLY A 144 11.83 3.78 5.13
CA GLY A 144 11.81 2.58 4.30
C GLY A 144 12.17 2.82 2.83
N LEU A 145 11.82 3.99 2.27
CA LEU A 145 11.98 4.27 0.84
C LEU A 145 13.36 4.84 0.47
N SER A 146 14.15 5.31 1.44
CA SER A 146 15.48 5.85 1.17
C SER A 146 16.49 4.77 0.80
N ILE A 147 17.48 5.13 -0.01
CA ILE A 147 18.69 4.36 -0.32
C ILE A 147 19.88 5.30 -0.29
N ASP A 148 20.94 4.95 0.46
CA ASP A 148 22.14 5.79 0.63
C ASP A 148 21.79 7.20 1.13
N ASN A 149 20.80 7.30 2.03
CA ASN A 149 20.22 8.53 2.57
C ASN A 149 19.53 9.44 1.54
N LYS A 150 19.22 8.94 0.36
CA LYS A 150 18.48 9.65 -0.69
C LYS A 150 17.03 9.22 -0.73
N LEU A 151 16.14 10.18 -0.73
CA LEU A 151 14.67 9.98 -0.73
C LEU A 151 14.06 10.70 -1.93
N PHE A 152 13.51 9.97 -2.90
CA PHE A 152 13.00 10.54 -4.14
C PHE A 152 11.49 10.68 -4.21
N PHE A 153 10.78 9.98 -3.35
CA PHE A 153 9.31 10.02 -3.26
C PHE A 153 8.88 9.69 -1.84
N ILE A 154 7.73 10.22 -1.45
CA ILE A 154 7.23 10.10 -0.08
C ILE A 154 5.70 10.02 -0.06
N ASN A 155 5.18 9.40 1.00
CA ASN A 155 3.78 9.37 1.36
C ASN A 155 3.55 10.06 2.71
N GLY A 156 2.30 10.42 2.97
CA GLY A 156 1.83 11.03 4.22
C GLY A 156 0.38 11.46 4.12
N ASP A 157 -0.13 12.15 5.11
CA ASP A 157 -1.53 12.56 5.25
C ASP A 157 -2.09 13.39 4.08
N LEU A 158 -1.20 13.90 3.22
CA LEU A 158 -1.60 14.50 1.94
C LEU A 158 -2.30 13.50 1.02
N LEU A 159 -1.99 12.20 1.17
CA LEU A 159 -2.46 11.10 0.33
C LEU A 159 -3.33 10.15 1.15
N LEU A 160 -4.64 10.38 1.15
CA LEU A 160 -5.61 9.68 2.02
C LEU A 160 -5.80 8.19 1.71
N THR A 161 -5.42 7.73 0.52
CA THR A 161 -5.68 6.36 0.08
C THR A 161 -4.55 5.38 0.38
N ASP A 162 -3.48 5.80 1.07
CA ASP A 162 -2.37 4.92 1.42
C ASP A 162 -2.79 3.79 2.37
N ASP A 163 -3.61 4.10 3.35
CA ASP A 163 -4.15 3.14 4.29
C ASP A 163 -4.96 2.05 3.59
N GLU A 164 -5.73 2.40 2.56
CA GLU A 164 -6.49 1.44 1.76
C GLU A 164 -5.61 0.42 1.02
N ARG A 165 -4.34 0.74 0.82
CA ARG A 165 -3.36 -0.11 0.13
C ARG A 165 -2.57 -1.01 1.06
N THR A 166 -2.89 -0.98 2.34
CA THR A 166 -2.29 -1.88 3.33
C THR A 166 -2.90 -3.28 3.23
N CYS A 167 -2.01 -4.28 3.22
CA CYS A 167 -2.38 -5.69 3.13
C CYS A 167 -2.79 -6.23 4.49
N MET A 168 -3.88 -6.99 4.53
CA MET A 168 -4.41 -7.61 5.74
C MET A 168 -5.24 -8.86 5.45
N LEU A 169 -5.86 -9.42 6.46
CA LEU A 169 -6.83 -10.50 6.34
C LEU A 169 -8.22 -10.05 6.80
N PHE A 170 -9.24 -10.41 6.03
CA PHE A 170 -10.61 -10.44 6.50
C PHE A 170 -10.93 -11.82 7.06
N PHE A 171 -11.81 -11.90 8.04
CA PHE A 171 -12.33 -13.18 8.53
C PHE A 171 -13.84 -13.17 8.68
N ASN A 172 -14.48 -14.30 8.42
CA ASN A 172 -15.90 -14.50 8.50
C ASN A 172 -16.30 -14.91 9.92
N ARG A 173 -17.02 -14.06 10.65
CA ARG A 173 -17.45 -14.29 12.04
C ARG A 173 -18.48 -15.41 12.14
N ASP A 174 -19.34 -15.56 11.11
CA ASP A 174 -20.36 -16.59 11.10
C ASP A 174 -19.69 -17.97 11.06
N LEU A 175 -18.68 -18.16 10.22
CA LEU A 175 -17.91 -19.42 10.16
C LEU A 175 -17.06 -19.65 11.42
N ILE A 176 -16.57 -18.62 12.10
CA ILE A 176 -15.92 -18.77 13.42
C ILE A 176 -16.89 -19.38 14.43
N GLU A 177 -18.12 -18.84 14.51
CA GLU A 177 -19.15 -19.30 15.43
C GLU A 177 -19.64 -20.71 15.07
N GLU A 178 -19.94 -20.99 13.81
CA GLU A 178 -20.42 -22.28 13.31
C GLU A 178 -19.44 -23.40 13.57
N ASN A 179 -18.14 -23.15 13.36
CA ASN A 179 -17.10 -24.15 13.57
C ASN A 179 -16.53 -24.13 14.99
N GLN A 180 -17.06 -23.30 15.90
CA GLN A 180 -16.62 -23.17 17.29
C GLN A 180 -15.09 -22.89 17.41
N LEU A 181 -14.57 -22.05 16.52
CA LEU A 181 -13.17 -21.67 16.48
C LEU A 181 -12.86 -20.60 17.55
N GLU A 182 -11.59 -20.47 17.88
CA GLU A 182 -11.12 -19.39 18.75
C GLU A 182 -11.37 -18.01 18.11
N ASP A 183 -11.63 -17.01 18.94
CA ASP A 183 -11.81 -15.62 18.47
C ASP A 183 -10.48 -15.08 17.91
N PRO A 184 -10.39 -14.77 16.61
CA PRO A 184 -9.17 -14.26 16.02
C PRO A 184 -8.66 -12.96 16.65
N TYR A 185 -9.54 -12.10 17.14
CA TYR A 185 -9.14 -10.88 17.85
C TYR A 185 -8.42 -11.19 19.17
N ALA A 186 -8.94 -12.16 19.92
CA ALA A 186 -8.27 -12.61 21.15
C ALA A 186 -6.89 -13.21 20.86
N LEU A 187 -6.72 -13.92 19.74
CA LEU A 187 -5.43 -14.45 19.30
C LEU A 187 -4.43 -13.33 18.96
N VAL A 188 -4.89 -12.26 18.29
CA VAL A 188 -4.04 -11.08 18.01
C VAL A 188 -3.63 -10.38 19.30
N GLU A 189 -4.57 -10.11 20.21
CA GLU A 189 -4.31 -9.47 21.50
C GLU A 189 -3.32 -10.29 22.35
N ALA A 190 -3.46 -11.61 22.35
CA ALA A 190 -2.56 -12.52 23.05
C ALA A 190 -1.18 -12.68 22.39
N GLY A 191 -1.00 -12.19 21.17
CA GLY A 191 0.22 -12.36 20.38
C GLY A 191 0.40 -13.76 19.82
N THR A 192 -0.65 -14.58 19.80
CA THR A 192 -0.64 -15.98 19.33
C THR A 192 -1.20 -16.17 17.92
N TRP A 193 -1.57 -15.07 17.24
CA TRP A 193 -1.99 -15.08 15.85
C TRP A 193 -0.77 -15.28 14.93
N THR A 194 -0.55 -16.53 14.51
CA THR A 194 0.60 -16.99 13.72
C THR A 194 0.14 -17.68 12.43
N VAL A 195 1.06 -17.90 11.49
CA VAL A 195 0.80 -18.68 10.26
C VAL A 195 0.27 -20.08 10.60
N ASP A 196 0.84 -20.72 11.63
CA ASP A 196 0.37 -22.06 12.08
C ASP A 196 -1.07 -22.01 12.57
N LYS A 197 -1.44 -20.97 13.34
CA LYS A 197 -2.80 -20.79 13.84
C LYS A 197 -3.79 -20.46 12.71
N LEU A 198 -3.42 -19.57 11.78
CA LEU A 198 -4.20 -19.31 10.58
C LEU A 198 -4.47 -20.59 9.80
N TYR A 199 -3.43 -21.40 9.57
CA TYR A 199 -3.55 -22.65 8.82
C TYR A 199 -4.39 -23.72 9.57
N GLU A 200 -4.22 -23.84 10.89
CA GLU A 200 -5.06 -24.71 11.73
C GLU A 200 -6.55 -24.36 11.57
N MET A 201 -6.90 -23.09 11.73
CA MET A 201 -8.27 -22.62 11.61
C MET A 201 -8.82 -22.75 10.19
N ALA A 202 -7.99 -22.46 9.17
CA ALA A 202 -8.36 -22.63 7.77
C ALA A 202 -8.73 -24.10 7.46
N ARG A 203 -7.94 -25.05 7.92
CA ARG A 203 -8.24 -26.49 7.76
C ARG A 203 -9.51 -26.92 8.49
N ALA A 204 -9.76 -26.34 9.67
CA ALA A 204 -10.94 -26.70 10.45
C ALA A 204 -12.27 -26.21 9.82
N ALA A 205 -12.21 -25.12 9.04
CA ALA A 205 -13.41 -24.54 8.43
C ALA A 205 -13.63 -24.96 6.97
N ALA A 206 -12.63 -25.52 6.30
CA ALA A 206 -12.79 -25.94 4.91
C ALA A 206 -13.69 -27.19 4.80
N VAL A 207 -14.67 -27.13 3.90
CA VAL A 207 -15.65 -28.20 3.69
C VAL A 207 -15.92 -28.37 2.20
N ASP A 208 -15.75 -29.62 1.72
CA ASP A 208 -16.23 -30.04 0.40
C ASP A 208 -17.77 -30.10 0.41
N GLY A 209 -18.41 -29.46 -0.55
CA GLY A 209 -19.86 -29.41 -0.72
C GLY A 209 -20.53 -30.73 -1.06
N GLY A 210 -19.76 -31.83 -1.21
CA GLY A 210 -20.26 -33.20 -1.30
C GLY A 210 -20.01 -33.90 -2.64
N ASP A 211 -19.22 -33.30 -3.53
CA ASP A 211 -18.86 -33.94 -4.80
C ASP A 211 -17.47 -34.61 -4.80
N GLY A 212 -16.72 -34.45 -3.70
CA GLY A 212 -15.41 -35.01 -3.50
C GLY A 212 -14.26 -34.20 -4.13
N LYS A 213 -14.50 -32.90 -4.38
CA LYS A 213 -13.53 -31.97 -4.91
C LYS A 213 -13.70 -30.61 -4.29
N MET A 214 -12.60 -29.97 -3.98
CA MET A 214 -12.59 -28.54 -3.67
C MET A 214 -12.44 -27.74 -4.96
N ASP A 215 -13.45 -27.00 -5.37
CA ASP A 215 -13.42 -26.11 -6.54
C ASP A 215 -14.16 -24.79 -6.32
N VAL A 216 -13.93 -23.85 -7.22
CA VAL A 216 -14.48 -22.49 -7.11
C VAL A 216 -15.75 -22.29 -7.95
N GLU A 217 -16.12 -23.25 -8.81
CA GLU A 217 -17.22 -23.09 -9.77
C GLU A 217 -18.54 -23.70 -9.30
N GLY A 218 -18.49 -24.74 -8.50
CA GLY A 218 -19.66 -25.49 -8.04
C GLY A 218 -20.55 -24.75 -7.03
N GLY A 219 -20.00 -23.78 -6.29
CA GLY A 219 -20.76 -22.91 -5.40
C GLY A 219 -21.16 -23.51 -4.05
N GLU A 220 -20.71 -24.72 -3.71
CA GLU A 220 -21.08 -25.43 -2.49
C GLU A 220 -19.90 -25.62 -1.51
N ASP A 221 -18.66 -25.38 -1.96
CA ASP A 221 -17.47 -25.55 -1.14
C ASP A 221 -17.25 -24.33 -0.23
N THR A 222 -16.74 -24.61 0.97
CA THR A 222 -16.28 -23.58 1.89
C THR A 222 -14.77 -23.68 2.04
N TRP A 223 -14.08 -22.60 1.76
CA TRP A 223 -12.62 -22.50 1.83
C TRP A 223 -12.14 -22.04 3.20
N GLY A 224 -11.00 -22.53 3.63
CA GLY A 224 -10.32 -22.03 4.81
C GLY A 224 -9.71 -20.65 4.59
N LEU A 225 -9.03 -20.48 3.47
CA LEU A 225 -8.39 -19.22 3.07
C LEU A 225 -8.54 -19.03 1.56
N ILE A 226 -8.90 -17.84 1.14
CA ILE A 226 -8.80 -17.41 -0.26
C ILE A 226 -7.92 -16.16 -0.41
N GLY A 227 -7.23 -16.05 -1.55
CA GLY A 227 -6.35 -14.93 -1.85
C GLY A 227 -5.78 -15.00 -3.27
N ALA A 228 -4.62 -14.40 -3.48
CA ALA A 228 -3.84 -14.47 -4.70
C ALA A 228 -2.49 -15.17 -4.44
N ALA A 229 -1.82 -15.67 -5.48
CA ALA A 229 -0.47 -16.24 -5.32
C ALA A 229 0.50 -15.20 -4.72
N PHE A 230 0.32 -13.92 -5.03
CA PHE A 230 1.11 -12.82 -4.48
C PHE A 230 0.95 -12.63 -2.96
N ASP A 231 -0.11 -13.14 -2.35
CA ASP A 231 -0.29 -13.11 -0.89
C ASP A 231 0.73 -14.00 -0.17
N THR A 232 1.36 -14.96 -0.86
CA THR A 232 2.52 -15.69 -0.33
C THR A 232 3.65 -14.73 0.06
N TYR A 233 4.00 -13.78 -0.82
CA TYR A 233 5.01 -12.76 -0.53
C TYR A 233 4.59 -11.86 0.64
N LYS A 234 3.34 -11.40 0.63
CA LYS A 234 2.80 -10.53 1.70
C LYS A 234 2.82 -11.24 3.06
N MET A 235 2.43 -12.51 3.13
CA MET A 235 2.46 -13.30 4.37
C MET A 235 3.88 -13.56 4.87
N VAL A 236 4.84 -13.77 3.96
CA VAL A 236 6.25 -13.87 4.33
C VAL A 236 6.75 -12.55 4.94
N LEU A 237 6.34 -11.40 4.40
CA LEU A 237 6.61 -10.11 5.03
C LEU A 237 5.93 -9.99 6.42
N GLY A 238 4.70 -10.50 6.58
CA GLY A 238 4.02 -10.61 7.88
C GLY A 238 4.83 -11.39 8.92
N CYS A 239 5.62 -12.37 8.47
CA CYS A 239 6.59 -13.10 9.28
C CYS A 239 7.87 -12.30 9.61
N ASN A 240 7.91 -11.00 9.30
CA ASN A 240 9.09 -10.15 9.43
C ASN A 240 10.32 -10.70 8.67
N ALA A 241 10.09 -11.15 7.44
CA ALA A 241 11.07 -11.78 6.57
C ALA A 241 11.16 -11.07 5.21
N PRO A 242 11.68 -9.82 5.16
CA PRO A 242 11.82 -9.06 3.92
C PRO A 242 12.83 -9.72 2.98
N MET A 243 12.61 -9.60 1.67
CA MET A 243 13.56 -10.09 0.66
C MET A 243 14.82 -9.23 0.59
N ILE A 244 14.65 -7.93 0.77
CA ILE A 244 15.74 -6.95 0.75
C ILE A 244 15.54 -6.01 1.94
N SER A 245 16.43 -6.12 2.90
CA SER A 245 16.53 -5.24 4.07
C SER A 245 17.43 -4.04 3.79
N LYS A 246 17.65 -3.22 4.81
CA LYS A 246 18.69 -2.16 4.78
C LYS A 246 19.70 -2.37 5.91
N ASP A 247 20.95 -2.02 5.65
CA ASP A 247 21.99 -1.97 6.67
C ASP A 247 22.00 -0.64 7.44
N GLU A 248 22.90 -0.50 8.40
CA GLU A 248 23.07 0.71 9.22
C GLU A 248 23.47 1.96 8.42
N ASN A 249 23.91 1.80 7.18
CA ASN A 249 24.29 2.87 6.27
C ASN A 249 23.19 3.17 5.23
N ASP A 250 21.96 2.69 5.46
CA ASP A 250 20.81 2.84 4.56
C ASP A 250 21.01 2.16 3.19
N MET A 251 21.83 1.08 3.15
CA MET A 251 22.14 0.34 1.93
C MET A 251 21.29 -0.92 1.80
N PRO A 252 20.75 -1.22 0.59
CA PRO A 252 20.02 -2.45 0.36
C PRO A 252 20.89 -3.70 0.59
N VAL A 253 20.34 -4.68 1.32
CA VAL A 253 20.96 -5.97 1.62
C VAL A 253 20.02 -7.09 1.27
N ILE A 254 20.45 -8.03 0.44
CA ILE A 254 19.66 -9.22 0.10
C ILE A 254 19.58 -10.14 1.31
N THR A 255 18.36 -10.33 1.84
CA THR A 255 18.08 -11.17 3.02
C THR A 255 17.20 -12.37 2.71
N MET A 256 16.70 -12.51 1.48
CA MET A 256 15.80 -13.60 1.07
C MET A 256 16.37 -15.01 1.28
N LEU A 257 17.68 -15.15 1.44
CA LEU A 257 18.37 -16.43 1.69
C LEU A 257 18.76 -16.63 3.16
N ASP A 258 18.46 -15.68 4.03
CA ASP A 258 18.68 -15.84 5.46
C ASP A 258 17.83 -17.00 6.01
N GLU A 259 18.35 -17.69 7.02
CA GLU A 259 17.71 -18.88 7.59
C GLU A 259 16.25 -18.61 7.99
N HIS A 260 15.99 -17.49 8.65
CA HIS A 260 14.64 -17.09 9.04
C HIS A 260 13.74 -16.88 7.81
N ASN A 261 14.22 -16.19 6.78
CA ASN A 261 13.43 -15.87 5.59
C ASN A 261 13.08 -17.13 4.79
N VAL A 262 14.03 -18.06 4.65
CA VAL A 262 13.79 -19.36 4.03
C VAL A 262 12.78 -20.18 4.85
N ALA A 263 12.90 -20.16 6.18
CA ALA A 263 11.96 -20.87 7.06
C ALA A 263 10.55 -20.26 7.01
N ALA A 264 10.44 -18.92 7.00
CA ALA A 264 9.17 -18.20 6.86
C ALA A 264 8.50 -18.51 5.51
N PHE A 265 9.26 -18.46 4.42
CA PHE A 265 8.75 -18.84 3.11
C PHE A 265 8.22 -20.28 3.10
N ASN A 266 9.01 -21.26 3.60
CA ASN A 266 8.57 -22.66 3.61
C ASN A 266 7.28 -22.84 4.42
N LYS A 267 7.16 -22.20 5.59
CA LYS A 267 5.94 -22.26 6.41
C LYS A 267 4.71 -21.72 5.68
N VAL A 268 4.84 -20.56 5.03
CA VAL A 268 3.76 -19.94 4.23
C VAL A 268 3.47 -20.79 2.98
N TYR A 269 4.52 -21.32 2.32
CA TYR A 269 4.39 -22.19 1.16
C TYR A 269 3.59 -23.46 1.48
N ASP A 270 3.89 -24.12 2.61
CA ASP A 270 3.18 -25.34 3.02
C ASP A 270 1.68 -25.08 3.19
N MET A 271 1.30 -23.94 3.74
CA MET A 271 -0.09 -23.50 3.83
C MET A 271 -0.70 -23.17 2.46
N MET A 272 -0.04 -22.31 1.70
CA MET A 272 -0.58 -21.81 0.42
C MET A 272 -0.66 -22.89 -0.67
N SER A 273 0.14 -23.95 -0.58
CA SER A 273 0.11 -25.07 -1.51
C SER A 273 -0.93 -26.15 -1.19
N ASP A 274 -1.60 -26.05 -0.05
CA ASP A 274 -2.66 -26.99 0.38
C ASP A 274 -3.98 -26.69 -0.33
N LYS A 275 -4.18 -27.33 -1.48
CA LYS A 275 -5.33 -27.12 -2.37
C LYS A 275 -6.67 -27.64 -1.83
N ASP A 276 -6.63 -28.41 -0.75
CA ASP A 276 -7.86 -28.91 -0.11
C ASP A 276 -8.45 -27.88 0.87
N HIS A 277 -7.66 -26.87 1.28
CA HIS A 277 -8.08 -25.91 2.30
C HIS A 277 -7.85 -24.45 1.90
N VAL A 278 -6.93 -24.20 0.95
CA VAL A 278 -6.52 -22.86 0.52
C VAL A 278 -6.70 -22.70 -0.99
N ALA A 279 -7.42 -21.67 -1.41
CA ALA A 279 -7.55 -21.31 -2.82
C ALA A 279 -6.83 -19.99 -3.11
N TYR A 280 -6.08 -19.93 -4.18
CA TYR A 280 -5.58 -18.68 -4.72
C TYR A 280 -5.96 -18.53 -6.20
N LEU A 281 -6.20 -17.29 -6.61
CA LEU A 281 -6.81 -16.93 -7.89
C LEU A 281 -6.14 -17.63 -9.08
N GLU A 282 -4.80 -17.64 -9.12
CA GLU A 282 -4.01 -18.10 -10.25
C GLU A 282 -4.02 -19.63 -10.44
N ASN A 283 -4.58 -20.38 -9.49
CA ASN A 283 -4.88 -21.80 -9.69
C ASN A 283 -6.07 -22.05 -10.60
N TYR A 284 -6.95 -21.06 -10.73
CA TYR A 284 -8.24 -21.21 -11.41
C TYR A 284 -8.37 -20.26 -12.61
N TYR A 285 -7.87 -19.05 -12.48
CA TYR A 285 -8.03 -17.99 -13.47
C TYR A 285 -6.71 -17.26 -13.69
N ARG A 286 -6.61 -16.54 -14.80
CA ARG A 286 -5.50 -15.62 -15.04
C ARG A 286 -5.65 -14.40 -14.12
N TRP A 287 -4.55 -13.89 -13.62
CA TRP A 287 -4.51 -12.70 -12.76
C TRP A 287 -5.13 -11.44 -13.41
N ASP A 288 -5.11 -11.36 -14.75
CA ASP A 288 -5.66 -10.24 -15.55
C ASP A 288 -7.10 -10.48 -16.05
N ASP A 289 -7.73 -11.57 -15.62
CA ASP A 289 -9.14 -11.86 -15.86
C ASP A 289 -10.01 -11.29 -14.73
N TRP A 290 -10.23 -9.98 -14.78
CA TRP A 290 -10.96 -9.24 -13.74
C TRP A 290 -12.37 -9.78 -13.49
N THR A 291 -13.07 -10.25 -14.52
CA THR A 291 -14.44 -10.77 -14.40
C THR A 291 -14.48 -12.06 -13.57
N ASN A 292 -13.58 -13.00 -13.87
CA ASN A 292 -13.49 -14.25 -13.11
C ASN A 292 -12.76 -14.05 -11.77
N GLY A 293 -11.84 -13.08 -11.71
CA GLY A 293 -11.24 -12.66 -10.44
C GLY A 293 -12.27 -12.15 -9.44
N GLU A 294 -13.23 -11.32 -9.86
CA GLU A 294 -14.30 -10.87 -8.99
C GLU A 294 -15.18 -12.05 -8.52
N LYS A 295 -15.55 -12.98 -9.43
CA LYS A 295 -16.29 -14.19 -9.05
C LYS A 295 -15.54 -15.06 -8.05
N PHE A 296 -14.21 -15.15 -8.19
CA PHE A 296 -13.38 -15.88 -7.24
C PHE A 296 -13.46 -15.27 -5.83
N TYR A 297 -13.28 -13.97 -5.72
CA TYR A 297 -13.35 -13.28 -4.41
C TYR A 297 -14.77 -13.20 -3.85
N ASN A 298 -15.82 -13.30 -4.67
CA ASN A 298 -17.20 -13.36 -4.22
C ASN A 298 -17.47 -14.55 -3.28
N GLN A 299 -16.66 -15.60 -3.28
CA GLN A 299 -16.78 -16.69 -2.33
C GLN A 299 -16.74 -16.21 -0.87
N PHE A 300 -15.87 -15.24 -0.55
CA PHE A 300 -15.89 -14.62 0.77
C PHE A 300 -17.17 -13.83 1.02
N TYR A 301 -17.61 -13.04 0.06
CA TYR A 301 -18.80 -12.19 0.17
C TYR A 301 -20.11 -12.99 0.22
N GLU A 302 -20.07 -14.24 -0.24
CA GLU A 302 -21.16 -15.21 -0.18
C GLU A 302 -21.10 -16.12 1.07
N GLY A 303 -20.13 -15.93 1.95
CA GLY A 303 -19.97 -16.69 3.18
C GLY A 303 -19.22 -18.02 3.01
N ARG A 304 -18.59 -18.27 1.87
CA ARG A 304 -17.92 -19.52 1.49
C ARG A 304 -16.39 -19.48 1.66
N ALA A 305 -15.88 -18.59 2.51
CA ALA A 305 -14.48 -18.61 2.94
C ALA A 305 -14.36 -18.09 4.36
N LEU A 306 -13.51 -18.75 5.17
CA LEU A 306 -13.23 -18.28 6.54
C LEU A 306 -12.32 -17.06 6.53
N PHE A 307 -11.22 -17.10 5.79
CA PHE A 307 -10.27 -16.00 5.67
C PHE A 307 -10.15 -15.53 4.21
N TYR A 308 -9.93 -14.23 4.06
CA TYR A 308 -9.72 -13.58 2.78
C TYR A 308 -8.52 -12.63 2.88
N ALA A 309 -7.44 -12.96 2.17
CA ALA A 309 -6.26 -12.11 2.08
C ALA A 309 -6.48 -11.03 1.01
N ASN A 310 -6.44 -9.76 1.39
CA ASN A 310 -6.55 -8.64 0.45
C ASN A 310 -6.12 -7.32 1.11
N LEU A 311 -6.44 -6.21 0.46
CA LEU A 311 -6.18 -4.86 0.91
C LEU A 311 -7.37 -4.32 1.71
N ILE A 312 -7.13 -3.38 2.61
CA ILE A 312 -8.18 -2.63 3.33
C ILE A 312 -9.17 -2.00 2.34
N GLY A 313 -8.69 -1.47 1.23
CA GLY A 313 -9.53 -0.89 0.17
C GLY A 313 -10.62 -1.81 -0.40
N SER A 314 -10.54 -3.13 -0.15
CA SER A 314 -11.65 -4.04 -0.47
C SER A 314 -12.96 -3.71 0.26
N LEU A 315 -12.90 -2.98 1.39
CA LEU A 315 -14.08 -2.44 2.08
C LEU A 315 -14.92 -1.52 1.18
N ASN A 316 -14.30 -0.89 0.19
CA ASN A 316 -14.96 0.02 -0.76
C ASN A 316 -15.65 -0.70 -1.92
N LYS A 317 -15.41 -2.02 -2.11
CA LYS A 317 -16.04 -2.79 -3.18
C LYS A 317 -17.53 -2.95 -2.94
N GLN A 318 -18.33 -2.73 -3.98
CA GLN A 318 -19.79 -2.88 -3.93
C GLN A 318 -20.22 -4.28 -3.48
N SER A 319 -19.52 -5.34 -3.91
CA SER A 319 -19.75 -6.73 -3.49
C SER A 319 -19.56 -6.91 -1.99
N MET A 320 -18.49 -6.32 -1.43
CA MET A 320 -18.25 -6.33 0.02
C MET A 320 -19.33 -5.57 0.78
N GLN A 321 -19.75 -4.40 0.28
CA GLN A 321 -20.79 -3.58 0.90
C GLN A 321 -22.19 -4.22 0.86
N ASN A 322 -22.48 -5.00 -0.17
CA ASN A 322 -23.76 -5.70 -0.33
C ASN A 322 -23.81 -7.08 0.33
N SER A 323 -22.66 -7.61 0.79
CA SER A 323 -22.61 -8.91 1.46
C SER A 323 -23.39 -8.92 2.77
N SER A 324 -24.02 -10.01 3.12
CA SER A 324 -24.64 -10.23 4.44
C SER A 324 -23.67 -10.85 5.47
N VAL A 325 -22.48 -11.23 5.06
CA VAL A 325 -21.48 -11.84 5.93
C VAL A 325 -21.06 -10.86 7.02
N ARG A 326 -21.06 -11.29 8.26
CA ARG A 326 -20.42 -10.57 9.37
C ARG A 326 -18.94 -10.86 9.31
N PHE A 327 -18.12 -9.86 9.13
CA PHE A 327 -16.68 -10.04 9.03
C PHE A 327 -15.93 -9.14 10.00
N GLY A 328 -14.66 -9.46 10.21
CA GLY A 328 -13.69 -8.66 10.93
C GLY A 328 -12.40 -8.54 10.13
N VAL A 329 -11.44 -7.81 10.68
CA VAL A 329 -10.13 -7.50 10.08
C VAL A 329 -9.00 -7.95 10.99
N LEU A 330 -7.90 -8.43 10.44
CA LEU A 330 -6.75 -8.94 11.17
C LEU A 330 -5.45 -8.48 10.51
N PRO A 331 -4.39 -8.20 11.29
CA PRO A 331 -3.06 -8.07 10.73
C PRO A 331 -2.62 -9.39 10.06
N LEU A 332 -1.62 -9.31 9.19
CA LEU A 332 -0.95 -10.51 8.69
C LEU A 332 -0.37 -11.32 9.87
N PRO A 333 -0.38 -12.66 9.78
CA PRO A 333 0.04 -13.50 10.90
C PRO A 333 1.55 -13.43 11.12
N LYS A 334 1.98 -13.60 12.38
CA LYS A 334 3.39 -13.75 12.75
C LYS A 334 3.96 -15.10 12.29
N TYR A 335 5.27 -15.19 12.14
CA TYR A 335 5.98 -16.45 11.95
C TYR A 335 5.77 -17.41 13.13
N GLU A 336 5.95 -16.88 14.35
CA GLU A 336 5.79 -17.58 15.63
C GLU A 336 5.44 -16.60 16.75
N GLU A 337 5.02 -17.10 17.90
CA GLU A 337 4.59 -16.25 19.03
C GLU A 337 5.70 -15.32 19.54
N SER A 338 6.96 -15.75 19.46
CA SER A 338 8.13 -14.96 19.91
C SER A 338 8.45 -13.75 19.03
N GLN A 339 7.90 -13.65 17.83
CA GLN A 339 8.04 -12.46 16.99
C GLN A 339 7.51 -11.23 17.74
N SER A 340 8.32 -10.18 17.84
CA SER A 340 8.08 -9.03 18.73
C SER A 340 6.83 -8.21 18.43
N GLY A 341 6.28 -8.31 17.22
CA GLY A 341 5.08 -7.58 16.80
C GLY A 341 4.52 -8.16 15.52
N TYR A 342 3.38 -7.65 15.09
CA TYR A 342 2.83 -7.92 13.78
C TYR A 342 3.58 -7.09 12.75
N ALA A 343 3.63 -7.56 11.51
CA ALA A 343 4.15 -6.81 10.38
C ALA A 343 3.12 -6.85 9.25
N CYS A 344 2.83 -5.70 8.67
CA CYS A 344 1.95 -5.58 7.52
C CYS A 344 2.71 -4.91 6.39
N THR A 345 2.26 -5.07 5.16
CA THR A 345 2.90 -4.45 4.00
C THR A 345 1.88 -3.74 3.13
N ILE A 346 2.39 -2.97 2.20
CA ILE A 346 1.60 -2.23 1.22
C ILE A 346 1.60 -2.94 -0.14
N ASP A 347 0.60 -2.64 -0.95
CA ASP A 347 0.61 -3.00 -2.36
C ASP A 347 1.30 -1.89 -3.18
N PRO A 348 2.48 -2.13 -3.75
CA PRO A 348 3.28 -1.09 -4.40
C PRO A 348 2.67 -0.60 -5.71
N TYR A 349 1.81 -1.38 -6.33
CA TYR A 349 1.13 -0.99 -7.57
C TYR A 349 0.06 0.08 -7.33
N ALA A 350 -0.50 0.09 -6.12
CA ALA A 350 -1.59 0.97 -5.76
C ALA A 350 -1.23 1.99 -4.65
N PHE A 351 -0.12 1.79 -3.95
CA PHE A 351 0.37 2.73 -2.95
C PHE A 351 0.96 3.96 -3.63
N THR A 352 0.29 5.09 -3.47
CA THR A 352 0.64 6.36 -4.11
C THR A 352 1.62 7.15 -3.25
N CYS A 353 2.64 7.71 -3.89
CA CYS A 353 3.53 8.71 -3.32
C CYS A 353 3.56 9.96 -4.17
N ILE A 354 4.08 11.05 -3.61
CA ILE A 354 4.48 12.25 -4.36
C ILE A 354 5.97 12.25 -4.60
N ALA A 355 6.38 12.88 -5.70
CA ALA A 355 7.78 13.14 -6.04
C ALA A 355 7.91 14.48 -6.75
N LEU A 356 9.10 15.05 -6.74
CA LEU A 356 9.41 16.30 -7.41
C LEU A 356 10.29 16.02 -8.64
N PRO A 357 9.82 16.26 -9.87
CA PRO A 357 10.66 16.09 -11.05
C PRO A 357 11.72 17.20 -11.12
N LYS A 358 12.91 16.87 -11.63
CA LYS A 358 13.97 17.86 -11.87
C LYS A 358 13.58 18.79 -13.03
N THR A 359 13.09 19.95 -12.70
CA THR A 359 12.65 20.96 -13.70
C THR A 359 13.69 22.06 -13.94
N GLY A 360 14.61 22.26 -13.00
CA GLY A 360 15.51 23.42 -12.99
C GLY A 360 14.81 24.77 -12.78
N ALA A 361 13.52 24.78 -12.43
CA ALA A 361 12.71 25.99 -12.35
C ALA A 361 13.01 26.89 -11.14
N GLY A 362 13.76 26.42 -10.14
CA GLY A 362 14.18 27.22 -8.98
C GLY A 362 13.06 27.57 -7.99
N ASN A 363 11.92 26.87 -8.02
CA ASN A 363 10.74 27.15 -7.17
C ASN A 363 10.53 26.12 -6.07
N LEU A 364 11.53 25.29 -5.78
CA LEU A 364 11.37 24.17 -4.82
C LEU A 364 11.00 24.63 -3.41
N ASP A 365 11.41 25.84 -3.00
CA ASP A 365 10.98 26.43 -1.73
C ASP A 365 9.47 26.69 -1.69
N LYS A 366 8.86 27.20 -2.77
CA LYS A 366 7.42 27.41 -2.87
C LYS A 366 6.65 26.09 -2.98
N VAL A 367 7.16 25.14 -3.77
CA VAL A 367 6.60 23.78 -3.94
C VAL A 367 6.55 23.05 -2.60
N THR A 368 7.69 22.97 -1.92
CA THR A 368 7.80 22.25 -0.64
C THR A 368 7.00 22.94 0.48
N PHE A 369 6.87 24.26 0.45
CA PHE A 369 6.01 25.00 1.37
C PHE A 369 4.53 24.61 1.19
N MET A 370 4.04 24.57 -0.05
CA MET A 370 2.64 24.22 -0.32
C MET A 370 2.34 22.76 0.02
N LEU A 371 3.25 21.83 -0.30
CA LEU A 371 3.09 20.43 0.06
C LEU A 371 3.02 20.24 1.58
N GLU A 372 3.90 20.90 2.32
CA GLU A 372 3.90 20.87 3.80
C GLU A 372 2.60 21.42 4.39
N ALA A 373 2.11 22.56 3.86
CA ALA A 373 0.85 23.15 4.28
C ALA A 373 -0.35 22.24 4.00
N MET A 374 -0.36 21.56 2.85
CA MET A 374 -1.41 20.62 2.48
C MET A 374 -1.39 19.37 3.37
N ALA A 375 -0.22 18.80 3.63
CA ALA A 375 -0.05 17.64 4.49
C ALA A 375 -0.48 17.94 5.92
N TYR A 376 -0.02 19.07 6.49
CA TYR A 376 -0.43 19.53 7.82
C TYR A 376 -1.94 19.74 7.92
N TYR A 377 -2.55 20.42 6.94
CA TYR A 377 -4.00 20.62 6.95
C TYR A 377 -4.76 19.30 6.94
N ASN A 378 -4.34 18.35 6.09
CA ASN A 378 -4.98 17.05 6.01
C ASN A 378 -4.89 16.29 7.33
N SER A 379 -3.72 16.26 7.97
CA SER A 379 -3.51 15.63 9.28
C SER A 379 -4.51 16.12 10.33
N GLU A 380 -4.75 17.42 10.34
CA GLU A 380 -5.58 18.04 11.39
C GLU A 380 -7.08 18.08 11.08
N LYS A 381 -7.47 17.97 9.79
CA LYS A 381 -8.85 18.27 9.36
C LYS A 381 -9.48 17.24 8.44
N VAL A 382 -8.70 16.40 7.78
CA VAL A 382 -9.21 15.52 6.72
C VAL A 382 -9.06 14.05 7.07
N VAL A 383 -7.93 13.65 7.65
CA VAL A 383 -7.62 12.24 7.95
C VAL A 383 -8.68 11.61 8.84
N ASP A 384 -9.05 12.24 9.95
CA ASP A 384 -10.10 11.72 10.83
C ASP A 384 -11.45 11.59 10.12
N LEU A 385 -11.82 12.58 9.29
CA LEU A 385 -13.07 12.51 8.51
C LEU A 385 -13.04 11.36 7.50
N TYR A 386 -11.90 11.19 6.83
CA TYR A 386 -11.69 10.08 5.90
C TYR A 386 -11.79 8.73 6.62
N TYR A 387 -11.08 8.59 7.73
CA TYR A 387 -11.11 7.39 8.56
C TYR A 387 -12.53 7.04 9.02
N GLU A 388 -13.25 8.02 9.60
CA GLU A 388 -14.62 7.80 10.10
C GLU A 388 -15.63 7.51 8.98
N THR A 389 -15.52 8.20 7.84
CA THR A 389 -16.51 8.06 6.77
C THR A 389 -16.24 6.93 5.81
N THR A 390 -14.97 6.60 5.59
CA THR A 390 -14.58 5.61 4.58
C THR A 390 -14.27 4.25 5.20
N LEU A 391 -13.54 4.20 6.28
CA LEU A 391 -13.13 2.95 6.92
C LEU A 391 -14.14 2.47 7.98
N LYS A 392 -14.61 3.38 8.86
CA LYS A 392 -15.45 3.03 10.00
C LYS A 392 -16.92 2.79 9.65
N LEU A 393 -17.51 3.58 8.74
CA LEU A 393 -18.92 3.48 8.41
C LEU A 393 -19.26 2.35 7.43
N LYS A 394 -18.29 1.80 6.72
CA LYS A 394 -18.53 0.82 5.67
C LYS A 394 -18.57 -0.63 6.15
N ARG A 395 -19.06 -0.92 7.38
CA ARG A 395 -19.37 -2.26 7.91
C ARG A 395 -18.45 -2.95 8.89
N LEU A 396 -17.39 -2.33 9.35
CA LEU A 396 -16.89 -2.72 10.65
C LEU A 396 -17.96 -2.24 11.64
N ASN A 397 -18.70 -3.14 12.26
CA ASN A 397 -19.87 -2.81 13.10
C ASN A 397 -19.54 -1.60 13.97
N ALA A 398 -20.45 -0.61 14.01
CA ALA A 398 -20.29 0.61 14.81
C ALA A 398 -20.10 0.34 16.34
N ASP A 399 -20.29 -0.89 16.78
CA ASP A 399 -20.09 -1.37 18.16
C ASP A 399 -18.79 -2.24 18.29
N ASP A 400 -17.93 -2.33 17.24
CA ASP A 400 -16.76 -3.20 17.23
C ASP A 400 -15.46 -2.41 17.45
N ASN A 401 -15.23 -1.97 18.70
CA ASN A 401 -13.97 -1.32 19.09
C ASN A 401 -12.72 -2.16 18.79
N LYS A 402 -12.86 -3.49 18.69
CA LYS A 402 -11.75 -4.39 18.39
C LYS A 402 -11.28 -4.28 16.94
N ALA A 403 -12.16 -3.97 16.01
CA ALA A 403 -11.76 -3.73 14.63
C ALA A 403 -10.89 -2.45 14.51
N GLU A 404 -11.19 -1.40 15.29
CA GLU A 404 -10.34 -0.21 15.37
C GLU A 404 -8.94 -0.54 15.93
N GLU A 405 -8.88 -1.31 17.03
CA GLU A 405 -7.62 -1.79 17.60
C GLU A 405 -6.78 -2.60 16.59
N MET A 406 -7.44 -3.43 15.76
CA MET A 406 -6.76 -4.19 14.71
C MET A 406 -6.21 -3.26 13.61
N LEU A 407 -6.98 -2.26 13.20
CA LEU A 407 -6.52 -1.27 12.21
C LEU A 407 -5.32 -0.46 12.74
N ASP A 408 -5.33 -0.07 14.01
CA ASP A 408 -4.21 0.61 14.66
C ASP A 408 -2.95 -0.27 14.64
N ILE A 409 -3.09 -1.57 14.93
CA ILE A 409 -1.98 -2.53 14.84
C ILE A 409 -1.48 -2.63 13.39
N ILE A 410 -2.38 -2.72 12.42
CA ILE A 410 -2.05 -2.85 10.99
C ILE A 410 -1.27 -1.63 10.50
N PHE A 411 -1.76 -0.42 10.76
CA PHE A 411 -1.15 0.81 10.27
C PHE A 411 0.17 1.13 10.97
N SER A 412 0.25 0.91 12.28
CA SER A 412 1.46 1.18 13.06
C SER A 412 2.63 0.23 12.75
N ASN A 413 2.35 -0.90 12.11
CA ASN A 413 3.33 -1.95 11.86
C ASN A 413 3.54 -2.24 10.36
N ARG A 414 3.32 -1.24 9.52
CA ARG A 414 3.67 -1.32 8.10
C ARG A 414 5.19 -1.44 7.94
N ILE A 415 5.64 -2.39 7.13
CA ILE A 415 7.03 -2.55 6.74
C ILE A 415 7.15 -2.32 5.23
N ILE A 416 8.24 -1.69 4.85
CA ILE A 416 8.58 -1.45 3.45
C ILE A 416 9.76 -2.34 3.09
N ASP A 417 9.55 -3.26 2.17
CA ASP A 417 10.61 -4.06 1.56
C ASP A 417 11.02 -3.40 0.24
N LEU A 418 12.28 -3.05 0.10
CA LEU A 418 12.78 -2.42 -1.14
C LEU A 418 12.59 -3.32 -2.38
N ALA A 419 12.51 -4.65 -2.21
CA ALA A 419 12.11 -5.57 -3.27
C ALA A 419 10.73 -5.21 -3.83
N ASN A 420 9.78 -4.85 -2.94
CA ASN A 420 8.42 -4.47 -3.30
C ASN A 420 8.36 -3.14 -4.08
N ILE A 421 9.34 -2.26 -3.86
CA ILE A 421 9.38 -0.91 -4.43
C ILE A 421 10.07 -0.89 -5.79
N TYR A 422 11.31 -1.37 -5.83
CA TYR A 422 12.14 -1.31 -7.03
C TYR A 422 11.99 -2.53 -7.93
N ASN A 423 11.52 -3.64 -7.37
CA ASN A 423 11.28 -4.90 -8.08
C ASN A 423 12.44 -5.32 -9.02
N TRP A 424 13.67 -5.16 -8.54
CA TRP A 424 14.86 -5.55 -9.28
C TRP A 424 14.77 -7.01 -9.74
N GLU A 425 15.06 -7.26 -11.02
CA GLU A 425 14.98 -8.60 -11.61
C GLU A 425 13.61 -9.29 -11.41
N ASN A 426 12.55 -8.49 -11.26
CA ASN A 426 11.19 -8.97 -10.98
C ASN A 426 11.10 -9.85 -9.71
N CYS A 427 11.89 -9.50 -8.68
CA CYS A 427 12.10 -10.33 -7.48
C CYS A 427 10.81 -10.57 -6.67
N ILE A 428 9.85 -9.64 -6.66
CA ILE A 428 8.56 -9.83 -5.97
C ILE A 428 7.76 -11.02 -6.49
N GLN A 429 8.05 -11.49 -7.70
CA GLN A 429 7.39 -12.66 -8.30
C GLN A 429 8.09 -13.98 -7.94
N TYR A 430 9.22 -13.98 -7.26
CA TYR A 430 9.98 -15.19 -6.96
C TYR A 430 9.17 -16.18 -6.12
N TYR A 431 8.49 -15.71 -5.09
CA TYR A 431 7.68 -16.56 -4.23
C TYR A 431 6.43 -17.10 -4.94
N ASN A 432 5.82 -16.32 -5.84
CA ASN A 432 4.73 -16.80 -6.70
C ASN A 432 5.21 -17.89 -7.65
N GLN A 433 6.38 -17.69 -8.27
CA GLN A 433 6.97 -18.69 -9.17
C GLN A 433 7.31 -19.99 -8.42
N LEU A 434 7.81 -19.89 -7.20
CA LEU A 434 8.07 -21.03 -6.34
C LEU A 434 6.78 -21.78 -5.98
N LEU A 435 5.72 -21.06 -5.62
CA LEU A 435 4.41 -21.63 -5.31
C LEU A 435 3.83 -22.41 -6.50
N VAL A 436 3.85 -21.81 -7.67
CA VAL A 436 3.26 -22.41 -8.89
C VAL A 436 4.11 -23.58 -9.43
N ASN A 437 5.45 -23.46 -9.39
CA ASN A 437 6.35 -24.43 -10.03
C ASN A 437 6.86 -25.54 -9.11
N ASN A 438 6.58 -25.49 -7.81
CA ASN A 438 7.02 -26.44 -6.80
C ASN A 438 8.55 -26.71 -6.86
N SER A 439 9.34 -25.65 -6.91
CA SER A 439 10.80 -25.71 -7.02
C SER A 439 11.45 -25.62 -5.62
N GLY A 440 12.65 -26.18 -5.47
CA GLY A 440 13.43 -26.01 -4.23
C GLY A 440 13.81 -24.55 -4.00
N VAL A 441 13.35 -23.94 -2.90
CA VAL A 441 13.46 -22.50 -2.61
C VAL A 441 14.92 -22.01 -2.65
N VAL A 442 15.83 -22.65 -1.94
CA VAL A 442 17.22 -22.20 -1.83
C VAL A 442 17.90 -22.18 -3.20
N SER A 443 17.80 -23.28 -3.96
CA SER A 443 18.41 -23.37 -5.30
C SER A 443 17.83 -22.34 -6.27
N PHE A 444 16.53 -22.07 -6.16
CA PHE A 444 15.85 -21.09 -7.00
C PHE A 444 16.32 -19.66 -6.71
N LEU A 445 16.44 -19.29 -5.42
CA LEU A 445 16.87 -17.94 -4.99
C LEU A 445 18.37 -17.74 -5.21
N GLU A 446 19.21 -18.75 -4.92
CA GLU A 446 20.65 -18.70 -5.18
C GLU A 446 20.97 -18.46 -6.65
N ALA A 447 20.24 -19.09 -7.56
CA ALA A 447 20.44 -18.90 -9.00
C ALA A 447 20.14 -17.46 -9.49
N ARG A 448 19.47 -16.65 -8.68
CA ARG A 448 19.04 -15.26 -9.02
C ARG A 448 19.77 -14.19 -8.24
N LYS A 449 20.49 -14.58 -7.17
CA LYS A 449 21.14 -13.66 -6.24
C LYS A 449 22.11 -12.69 -6.92
N ASP A 450 22.98 -13.20 -7.79
CA ASP A 450 24.01 -12.37 -8.44
C ASP A 450 23.38 -11.34 -9.39
N ALA A 451 22.35 -11.73 -10.16
CA ALA A 451 21.64 -10.80 -11.03
C ALA A 451 20.93 -9.71 -10.21
N LEU A 452 20.26 -10.12 -9.13
CA LEU A 452 19.59 -9.21 -8.21
C LEU A 452 20.58 -8.23 -7.57
N GLN A 453 21.74 -8.71 -7.08
CA GLN A 453 22.78 -7.87 -6.50
C GLN A 453 23.30 -6.86 -7.52
N ASN A 454 23.57 -7.28 -8.75
CA ASN A 454 24.03 -6.38 -9.82
C ASN A 454 23.01 -5.27 -10.12
N ALA A 455 21.72 -5.57 -10.12
CA ALA A 455 20.67 -4.58 -10.36
C ALA A 455 20.58 -3.57 -9.20
N ILE A 456 20.69 -4.05 -7.96
CA ILE A 456 20.78 -3.20 -6.76
C ILE A 456 21.99 -2.26 -6.86
N ASP A 457 23.18 -2.82 -7.14
CA ASP A 457 24.43 -2.06 -7.22
C ASP A 457 24.37 -0.96 -8.29
N GLN A 458 23.74 -1.24 -9.44
CA GLN A 458 23.51 -0.25 -10.49
C GLN A 458 22.62 0.91 -10.02
N THR A 459 21.55 0.62 -9.29
CA THR A 459 20.65 1.64 -8.73
C THR A 459 21.40 2.50 -7.69
N VAL A 460 22.13 1.88 -6.77
CA VAL A 460 22.93 2.58 -5.76
C VAL A 460 23.99 3.46 -6.42
N GLU A 461 24.72 2.93 -7.40
CA GLU A 461 25.75 3.69 -8.12
C GLU A 461 25.16 4.89 -8.85
N LEU A 462 23.95 4.74 -9.45
CA LEU A 462 23.24 5.84 -10.04
C LEU A 462 22.90 6.91 -8.99
N PHE A 463 22.30 6.52 -7.87
CA PHE A 463 21.90 7.46 -6.81
C PHE A 463 23.09 8.23 -6.24
N ARG A 464 24.25 7.59 -6.09
CA ARG A 464 25.50 8.26 -5.68
C ARG A 464 25.99 9.31 -6.67
N LYS A 465 25.67 9.16 -7.95
CA LYS A 465 26.04 10.12 -9.00
C LYS A 465 25.08 11.30 -9.10
N LEU A 466 23.88 11.17 -8.54
CA LEU A 466 22.89 12.25 -8.49
C LEU A 466 23.27 13.18 -7.32
N GLN A 467 23.89 14.32 -7.67
CA GLN A 467 24.21 15.42 -6.76
C GLN A 467 23.15 16.52 -6.89
#